data_91f003d8aaa13685efccfd9790992729
#
_entry.id   91f003d8aaa13685efccfd9790992729
#
_cell.length_a   1.000
_cell.length_b   1.000
_cell.length_c   1.000
_cell.angle_alpha   90.00
_cell.angle_beta   90.00
_cell.angle_gamma   90.00
#
_symmetry.space_group_name_H-M   'P 1'
#
loop_
_entity.id
_entity.type
_entity.pdbx_description
1 polymer ?
#
loop_
_entity_poly.entity_id
_entity_poly.type
_entity_poly.pdbx_seq_one_letter_code
_entity_poly.pdbx_strand_id
1 'polypeptide(L)'
;MNRRCILLISSSVAQLQNTGNLVLLTDDSNSVIWQSFDYPTDSLLPGVKLTYSKNSNDNKTVINSWKSSTDPSTGRFRMASLPRDLLEFFIVEGDKPYWRSGPWNGYLFLGIPVFKSETVSGFNIDDHNDMLEVSYELANQSVFKWYKLTYDGRWTQNLWNNSRNDWAISWQSIASDCDVYGNCGKFAVCNPRKKPICECLKGFNPENIDEWRNGNWTNGCVRRTDLQCRVPGNKEDKFLQLKQIKVPDYAHWIQANEDNCQTKCLENCSCLAYSYYDGVGCMLWNVNLIDLQQFFVDGADVFIRLANSELPGEPVADG
;
A
#
# COMPACT_ATOMS: atom_id res chain seq x y z
N MET A 1 16.82 -19.71 25.82
CA MET A 1 17.83 -19.37 26.83
C MET A 1 18.04 -17.85 26.77
N ASN A 2 17.43 -17.13 27.72
CA ASN A 2 17.60 -15.67 27.86
C ASN A 2 19.01 -15.37 28.38
N ARG A 3 19.93 -14.96 27.50
CA ARG A 3 21.17 -14.33 27.95
C ARG A 3 20.87 -12.87 28.28
N ARG A 4 20.63 -12.56 29.55
CA ARG A 4 20.78 -11.19 30.06
C ARG A 4 22.26 -10.86 30.03
N CYS A 5 22.72 -10.08 29.05
CA CYS A 5 24.00 -9.37 29.16
C CYS A 5 23.80 -8.29 30.22
N ILE A 6 24.29 -8.54 31.43
CA ILE A 6 24.50 -7.49 32.43
C ILE A 6 25.81 -6.83 32.03
N LEU A 7 25.75 -5.72 31.29
CA LEU A 7 26.87 -4.81 31.11
C LEU A 7 27.07 -4.09 32.46
N LEU A 8 28.11 -4.45 33.20
CA LEU A 8 28.60 -3.65 34.32
C LEU A 8 29.32 -2.43 33.73
N ILE A 9 28.55 -1.38 33.41
CA ILE A 9 29.08 -0.10 32.97
C ILE A 9 29.22 0.76 34.20
N SER A 10 30.41 1.16 34.55
CA SER A 10 30.73 1.96 35.74
C SER A 10 30.16 3.38 35.66
N SER A 11 29.93 3.89 34.42
CA SER A 11 29.26 5.15 34.16
C SER A 11 28.70 5.17 32.73
N SER A 12 27.48 5.64 32.56
CA SER A 12 26.85 5.85 31.26
C SER A 12 25.94 7.08 31.30
N VAL A 13 25.85 7.78 30.18
CA VAL A 13 25.04 9.00 30.04
C VAL A 13 23.91 8.74 29.06
N ALA A 14 22.67 9.03 29.46
CA ALA A 14 21.53 9.07 28.56
C ALA A 14 21.36 10.47 27.98
N GLN A 15 21.30 10.59 26.67
CA GLN A 15 21.16 11.87 25.96
C GLN A 15 20.06 11.80 24.91
N LEU A 16 19.13 12.76 24.95
CA LEU A 16 18.19 12.98 23.86
C LEU A 16 18.84 13.93 22.84
N GLN A 17 19.03 13.42 21.62
CA GLN A 17 19.60 14.20 20.53
C GLN A 17 18.55 15.10 19.86
N ASN A 18 19.01 16.12 19.12
CA ASN A 18 18.12 17.02 18.35
C ASN A 18 17.32 16.29 17.26
N THR A 19 17.75 15.12 16.83
CA THR A 19 17.05 14.22 15.90
C THR A 19 15.83 13.53 16.53
N GLY A 20 15.70 13.59 17.86
CA GLY A 20 14.72 12.79 18.63
C GLY A 20 15.26 11.41 19.03
N ASN A 21 16.51 11.05 18.65
CA ASN A 21 17.11 9.80 19.06
C ASN A 21 17.59 9.88 20.53
N LEU A 22 17.06 9.01 21.39
CA LEU A 22 17.56 8.81 22.73
C LEU A 22 18.72 7.81 22.69
N VAL A 23 19.89 8.22 23.10
CA VAL A 23 21.11 7.40 23.07
C VAL A 23 21.64 7.17 24.49
N LEU A 24 22.20 5.99 24.71
CA LEU A 24 22.97 5.66 25.89
C LEU A 24 24.44 5.57 25.48
N LEU A 25 25.29 6.40 26.09
CA LEU A 25 26.71 6.56 25.76
C LEU A 25 27.58 6.03 26.89
N THR A 26 28.81 5.55 26.55
CA THR A 26 29.85 5.31 27.55
C THR A 26 30.52 6.64 27.94
N ASP A 27 30.84 6.81 29.21
CA ASP A 27 31.57 8.01 29.69
C ASP A 27 32.93 8.18 29.08
N ASP A 28 33.63 7.06 28.83
CA ASP A 28 35.05 7.09 28.43
C ASP A 28 35.27 7.44 26.96
N SER A 29 34.33 7.09 26.07
CA SER A 29 34.52 7.18 24.61
C SER A 29 33.38 7.82 23.85
N ASN A 30 32.30 8.25 24.51
CA ASN A 30 31.05 8.67 23.85
C ASN A 30 30.53 7.66 22.84
N SER A 31 30.89 6.39 23.00
CA SER A 31 30.41 5.32 22.11
C SER A 31 28.95 4.99 22.44
N VAL A 32 28.13 4.84 21.39
CA VAL A 32 26.72 4.49 21.54
C VAL A 32 26.62 3.02 21.96
N ILE A 33 26.04 2.77 23.15
CA ILE A 33 25.75 1.44 23.69
C ILE A 33 24.36 0.98 23.24
N TRP A 34 23.42 1.91 23.20
CA TRP A 34 22.03 1.69 22.81
C TRP A 34 21.44 2.98 22.25
N GLN A 35 20.49 2.85 21.33
CA GLN A 35 19.76 3.99 20.79
C GLN A 35 18.31 3.62 20.48
N SER A 36 17.40 4.57 20.68
CA SER A 36 15.98 4.36 20.48
C SER A 36 15.61 4.13 19.00
N PHE A 37 16.40 4.64 18.06
CA PHE A 37 16.16 4.47 16.63
C PHE A 37 16.32 3.04 16.14
N ASP A 38 17.06 2.19 16.86
CA ASP A 38 17.18 0.76 16.56
C ASP A 38 15.94 -0.05 17.06
N TYR A 39 15.09 0.58 17.88
CA TYR A 39 13.90 -0.04 18.50
C TYR A 39 12.65 0.82 18.30
N PRO A 40 12.24 1.12 17.05
CA PRO A 40 11.06 1.93 16.81
C PRO A 40 9.81 1.24 17.39
N THR A 41 8.85 2.05 17.83
CA THR A 41 7.56 1.58 18.35
C THR A 41 6.46 1.86 17.32
N ASP A 42 5.65 2.90 17.56
CA ASP A 42 4.54 3.28 16.68
C ASP A 42 4.88 4.45 15.75
N SER A 43 6.08 5.01 15.87
CA SER A 43 6.44 6.27 15.24
C SER A 43 7.67 6.15 14.35
N LEU A 44 7.62 6.79 13.19
CA LEU A 44 8.73 6.94 12.26
C LEU A 44 9.17 8.41 12.25
N LEU A 45 10.33 8.66 12.83
CA LEU A 45 10.99 9.96 12.86
C LEU A 45 12.01 10.07 11.71
N PRO A 46 12.39 11.29 11.28
CA PRO A 46 13.50 11.47 10.34
C PRO A 46 14.79 10.79 10.84
N GLY A 47 15.44 10.03 9.95
CA GLY A 47 16.67 9.30 10.28
C GLY A 47 16.47 7.92 10.91
N VAL A 48 15.24 7.52 11.28
CA VAL A 48 14.95 6.13 11.65
C VAL A 48 14.99 5.26 10.40
N LYS A 49 15.64 4.09 10.51
CA LYS A 49 15.74 3.09 9.44
C LYS A 49 14.88 1.88 9.78
N LEU A 50 13.92 1.59 8.90
CA LEU A 50 13.11 0.38 8.97
C LEU A 50 13.70 -0.66 8.04
N THR A 51 13.83 -1.90 8.52
CA THR A 51 14.46 -2.98 7.75
C THR A 51 13.48 -4.14 7.62
N TYR A 52 13.15 -4.49 6.39
CA TYR A 52 12.23 -5.59 6.05
C TYR A 52 12.99 -6.68 5.30
N SER A 53 12.76 -7.93 5.67
CA SER A 53 13.23 -9.08 4.88
C SER A 53 12.25 -9.39 3.78
N LYS A 54 12.73 -9.61 2.54
CA LYS A 54 11.88 -10.04 1.42
C LYS A 54 11.50 -11.51 1.50
N ASN A 55 12.31 -12.32 2.15
CA ASN A 55 12.20 -13.79 2.16
C ASN A 55 11.73 -14.37 3.49
N SER A 56 11.61 -13.56 4.52
CA SER A 56 11.17 -14.02 5.85
C SER A 56 10.30 -12.97 6.54
N ASN A 57 9.47 -13.42 7.47
CA ASN A 57 8.74 -12.53 8.37
C ASN A 57 9.63 -11.97 9.51
N ASP A 58 10.94 -12.25 9.50
CA ASP A 58 11.92 -11.74 10.48
C ASP A 58 12.33 -10.31 10.16
N ASN A 59 11.41 -9.39 10.32
CA ASN A 59 11.67 -7.96 10.21
C ASN A 59 12.40 -7.49 11.48
N LYS A 60 13.60 -6.92 11.33
CA LYS A 60 14.43 -6.50 12.49
C LYS A 60 13.92 -5.22 13.14
N THR A 61 13.37 -4.29 12.35
CA THR A 61 12.87 -3.00 12.82
C THR A 61 11.50 -2.74 12.18
N VAL A 62 10.43 -2.86 12.93
CA VAL A 62 9.05 -2.77 12.46
C VAL A 62 8.27 -1.78 13.29
N ILE A 63 7.48 -0.95 12.63
CA ILE A 63 6.50 -0.09 13.30
C ILE A 63 5.31 -0.95 13.75
N ASN A 64 5.04 -0.93 15.06
CA ASN A 64 3.88 -1.57 15.68
C ASN A 64 3.01 -0.50 16.34
N SER A 65 1.70 -0.64 16.23
CA SER A 65 0.79 0.26 16.94
C SER A 65 0.89 0.07 18.46
N TRP A 66 0.49 1.07 19.19
CA TRP A 66 0.18 0.90 20.59
C TRP A 66 -1.08 0.03 20.76
N LYS A 67 -1.26 -0.55 21.92
CA LYS A 67 -2.44 -1.34 22.27
C LYS A 67 -3.68 -0.49 22.42
N SER A 68 -3.55 0.72 22.99
CA SER A 68 -4.60 1.73 23.08
C SER A 68 -3.98 3.13 23.05
N SER A 69 -4.81 4.16 23.10
CA SER A 69 -4.33 5.56 23.16
C SER A 69 -3.48 5.88 24.38
N THR A 70 -3.54 5.07 25.44
CA THR A 70 -2.85 5.26 26.71
C THR A 70 -1.97 4.09 27.13
N ASP A 71 -1.99 2.98 26.41
CA ASP A 71 -1.17 1.79 26.68
C ASP A 71 -0.14 1.61 25.57
N PRO A 72 1.17 1.90 25.81
CA PRO A 72 2.23 1.82 24.82
C PRO A 72 2.71 0.38 24.53
N SER A 73 2.16 -0.63 25.19
CA SER A 73 2.45 -2.02 24.86
C SER A 73 2.04 -2.33 23.41
N THR A 74 2.68 -3.34 22.81
CA THR A 74 2.45 -3.72 21.41
C THR A 74 0.97 -3.98 21.13
N GLY A 75 0.42 -3.25 20.18
CA GLY A 75 -0.95 -3.36 19.71
C GLY A 75 -1.12 -4.40 18.61
N ARG A 76 -2.28 -4.39 17.98
CA ARG A 76 -2.68 -5.40 16.99
C ARG A 76 -2.27 -5.10 15.55
N PHE A 77 -1.90 -3.84 15.26
CA PHE A 77 -1.50 -3.42 13.92
C PHE A 77 0.01 -3.31 13.81
N ARG A 78 0.55 -3.69 12.68
CA ARG A 78 1.96 -3.49 12.33
C ARG A 78 2.12 -3.08 10.87
N MET A 79 3.16 -2.32 10.58
CA MET A 79 3.60 -2.08 9.22
C MET A 79 4.36 -3.30 8.69
N ALA A 80 4.12 -3.68 7.46
CA ALA A 80 4.75 -4.84 6.83
C ALA A 80 5.01 -4.57 5.34
N SER A 81 6.07 -5.17 4.81
CA SER A 81 6.20 -5.49 3.39
C SER A 81 5.82 -6.95 3.23
N LEU A 82 4.83 -7.24 2.39
CA LEU A 82 4.42 -8.61 2.09
C LEU A 82 5.14 -9.10 0.82
N PRO A 83 5.32 -10.44 0.66
CA PRO A 83 5.94 -10.98 -0.54
C PRO A 83 5.04 -10.72 -1.76
N ARG A 84 5.44 -9.76 -2.57
CA ARG A 84 4.83 -9.34 -3.83
C ARG A 84 5.93 -9.11 -4.86
N ASP A 85 5.60 -9.18 -6.14
CA ASP A 85 6.55 -8.87 -7.21
C ASP A 85 6.95 -7.39 -7.21
N LEU A 86 6.05 -6.52 -6.74
CA LEU A 86 6.26 -5.10 -6.62
C LEU A 86 6.37 -4.68 -5.16
N LEU A 87 7.20 -3.68 -4.90
CA LEU A 87 7.33 -3.13 -3.57
C LEU A 87 6.07 -2.38 -3.16
N GLU A 88 5.46 -2.83 -2.07
CA GLU A 88 4.30 -2.23 -1.43
C GLU A 88 4.41 -2.31 0.08
N PHE A 89 3.79 -1.34 0.78
CA PHE A 89 3.63 -1.39 2.21
C PHE A 89 2.18 -1.71 2.58
N PHE A 90 2.06 -2.47 3.66
CA PHE A 90 0.79 -2.87 4.23
C PHE A 90 0.74 -2.45 5.70
N ILE A 91 -0.45 -2.10 6.17
CA ILE A 91 -0.80 -2.24 7.57
C ILE A 91 -1.53 -3.57 7.68
N VAL A 92 -1.07 -4.42 8.59
CA VAL A 92 -1.70 -5.71 8.83
C VAL A 92 -2.23 -5.79 10.25
N GLU A 93 -3.37 -6.45 10.42
CA GLU A 93 -3.93 -6.85 11.70
C GLU A 93 -3.71 -8.36 11.85
N GLY A 94 -2.77 -8.75 12.72
CA GLY A 94 -2.24 -10.10 12.70
C GLY A 94 -1.56 -10.38 11.34
N ASP A 95 -2.09 -11.35 10.58
CA ASP A 95 -1.60 -11.71 9.24
C ASP A 95 -2.49 -11.22 8.10
N LYS A 96 -3.56 -10.47 8.41
CA LYS A 96 -4.51 -9.99 7.42
C LYS A 96 -4.19 -8.56 7.00
N PRO A 97 -4.10 -8.24 5.70
CA PRO A 97 -4.02 -6.88 5.21
C PRO A 97 -5.22 -6.06 5.72
N TYR A 98 -4.93 -4.87 6.25
CA TYR A 98 -5.91 -3.90 6.71
C TYR A 98 -5.93 -2.64 5.83
N TRP A 99 -4.75 -2.26 5.33
CA TRP A 99 -4.54 -1.17 4.38
C TRP A 99 -3.31 -1.48 3.49
N ARG A 100 -3.25 -0.90 2.30
CA ARG A 100 -2.17 -1.09 1.33
C ARG A 100 -1.80 0.21 0.63
N SER A 101 -0.50 0.47 0.47
CA SER A 101 0.02 1.65 -0.23
C SER A 101 -0.14 1.60 -1.75
N GLY A 102 -0.33 0.42 -2.34
CA GLY A 102 -0.10 0.19 -3.76
C GLY A 102 1.39 0.21 -4.13
N PRO A 103 1.74 -0.16 -5.38
CA PRO A 103 3.12 -0.25 -5.86
C PRO A 103 3.90 1.07 -5.76
N TRP A 104 5.20 0.95 -5.46
CA TRP A 104 6.16 2.04 -5.51
C TRP A 104 6.70 2.22 -6.93
N ASN A 105 6.68 3.44 -7.47
CA ASN A 105 7.18 3.73 -8.82
C ASN A 105 8.54 4.47 -8.84
N GLY A 106 9.23 4.52 -7.70
CA GLY A 106 10.45 5.28 -7.52
C GLY A 106 10.26 6.66 -6.89
N TYR A 107 9.03 7.21 -6.90
CA TYR A 107 8.70 8.53 -6.36
C TYR A 107 7.47 8.55 -5.45
N LEU A 108 6.47 7.72 -5.73
CA LEU A 108 5.23 7.66 -4.98
C LEU A 108 4.64 6.25 -4.98
N PHE A 109 3.73 6.01 -4.05
CA PHE A 109 2.92 4.81 -4.02
C PHE A 109 1.63 5.02 -4.79
N LEU A 110 1.34 4.17 -5.78
CA LEU A 110 0.17 4.32 -6.67
C LEU A 110 -1.18 4.27 -5.95
N GLY A 111 -1.21 3.71 -4.74
CA GLY A 111 -2.40 3.69 -3.88
C GLY A 111 -2.51 4.90 -2.94
N ILE A 112 -1.62 5.90 -3.04
CA ILE A 112 -1.61 7.12 -2.22
C ILE A 112 -1.49 8.35 -3.12
N PRO A 113 -2.53 8.75 -3.85
CA PRO A 113 -2.44 9.79 -4.89
C PRO A 113 -2.13 11.18 -4.35
N VAL A 114 -2.46 11.46 -3.09
CA VAL A 114 -2.16 12.75 -2.42
C VAL A 114 -0.69 12.86 -2.01
N PHE A 115 0.05 11.75 -2.01
CA PHE A 115 1.47 11.70 -1.72
C PHE A 115 2.29 12.03 -2.97
N LYS A 116 2.11 13.22 -3.52
CA LYS A 116 3.04 13.72 -4.54
C LYS A 116 4.41 13.94 -3.95
N SER A 117 5.44 13.89 -4.79
CA SER A 117 6.86 13.97 -4.41
C SER A 117 7.20 15.14 -3.47
N GLU A 118 6.45 16.23 -3.51
CA GLU A 118 6.61 17.39 -2.62
C GLU A 118 6.19 17.09 -1.17
N THR A 119 5.28 16.17 -0.94
CA THR A 119 4.84 15.71 0.39
C THR A 119 5.57 14.46 0.86
N VAL A 120 6.07 13.64 -0.04
CA VAL A 120 6.91 12.46 0.21
C VAL A 120 8.40 12.80 0.11
N SER A 121 8.74 14.08 0.00
CA SER A 121 10.14 14.48 -0.06
C SER A 121 10.91 13.86 1.08
N GLY A 122 11.83 12.97 0.74
CA GLY A 122 12.79 12.38 1.64
C GLY A 122 12.59 10.91 1.98
N PHE A 123 11.60 10.18 1.44
CA PHE A 123 11.62 8.73 1.56
C PHE A 123 12.72 8.15 0.67
N ASN A 124 13.64 7.43 1.29
CA ASN A 124 14.66 6.62 0.64
C ASN A 124 14.29 5.16 0.84
N ILE A 125 14.28 4.42 -0.26
CA ILE A 125 14.01 2.99 -0.26
C ILE A 125 15.20 2.34 -0.94
N ASP A 126 16.05 1.71 -0.14
CA ASP A 126 17.25 1.01 -0.60
C ASP A 126 16.96 -0.48 -0.62
N ASP A 127 17.07 -1.06 -1.80
CA ASP A 127 16.86 -2.48 -2.05
C ASP A 127 18.23 -3.17 -2.18
N HIS A 128 18.68 -3.82 -1.12
CA HIS A 128 19.95 -4.52 -1.09
C HIS A 128 19.78 -6.01 -0.80
N ASN A 129 20.09 -6.86 -1.79
CA ASN A 129 19.96 -8.32 -1.70
C ASN A 129 18.53 -8.73 -1.25
N ASP A 130 18.42 -9.39 -0.11
CA ASP A 130 17.14 -9.86 0.44
C ASP A 130 16.52 -8.88 1.46
N MET A 131 17.12 -7.70 1.61
CA MET A 131 16.70 -6.70 2.61
C MET A 131 16.25 -5.41 1.93
N LEU A 132 15.16 -4.86 2.44
CA LEU A 132 14.64 -3.55 2.10
C LEU A 132 14.87 -2.62 3.28
N GLU A 133 15.63 -1.55 3.08
CA GLU A 133 15.78 -0.47 4.06
C GLU A 133 14.92 0.72 3.64
N VAL A 134 14.10 1.20 4.57
CA VAL A 134 13.23 2.36 4.38
C VAL A 134 13.56 3.40 5.41
N SER A 135 13.89 4.58 4.96
CA SER A 135 14.12 5.75 5.81
C SER A 135 13.48 6.99 5.20
N TYR A 136 13.37 8.06 5.97
CA TYR A 136 13.04 9.34 5.38
C TYR A 136 13.83 10.47 6.04
N GLU A 137 14.08 11.53 5.25
CA GLU A 137 14.75 12.74 5.68
C GLU A 137 13.89 13.96 5.36
N LEU A 138 14.06 15.03 6.12
CA LEU A 138 13.39 16.29 5.85
C LEU A 138 14.17 17.09 4.82
N ALA A 139 13.62 17.30 3.64
CA ALA A 139 14.22 18.18 2.62
C ALA A 139 14.32 19.64 3.09
N ASN A 140 13.41 20.07 3.97
CA ASN A 140 13.41 21.37 4.61
C ASN A 140 13.41 21.20 6.14
N GLN A 141 14.50 21.56 6.79
CA GLN A 141 14.65 21.47 8.24
C GLN A 141 13.74 22.43 9.03
N SER A 142 13.09 23.39 8.36
CA SER A 142 12.09 24.25 9.00
C SER A 142 10.72 23.62 9.16
N VAL A 143 10.51 22.44 8.55
CA VAL A 143 9.25 21.71 8.61
C VAL A 143 9.42 20.52 9.53
N PHE A 144 8.76 20.52 10.68
CA PHE A 144 8.72 19.37 11.56
C PHE A 144 7.56 18.47 11.17
N LYS A 145 7.85 17.27 10.71
CA LYS A 145 6.86 16.23 10.42
C LYS A 145 7.37 14.85 10.85
N TRP A 146 6.45 13.98 11.20
CA TRP A 146 6.71 12.60 11.54
C TRP A 146 5.49 11.74 11.25
N TYR A 147 5.68 10.43 11.21
CA TYR A 147 4.62 9.48 10.94
C TYR A 147 4.33 8.62 12.16
N LYS A 148 3.06 8.19 12.29
CA LYS A 148 2.60 7.36 13.40
C LYS A 148 1.61 6.31 12.93
N LEU A 149 1.81 5.08 13.41
CA LEU A 149 0.80 4.03 13.34
C LEU A 149 -0.06 4.09 14.60
N THR A 150 -1.28 4.56 14.46
CA THR A 150 -2.20 4.71 15.58
C THR A 150 -2.73 3.36 16.07
N TYR A 151 -3.23 3.32 17.30
CA TYR A 151 -3.77 2.09 17.91
C TYR A 151 -4.99 1.52 17.17
N ASP A 152 -5.67 2.31 16.36
CA ASP A 152 -6.81 1.93 15.51
C ASP A 152 -6.39 1.62 14.05
N GLY A 153 -5.10 1.49 13.78
CA GLY A 153 -4.55 1.01 12.50
C GLY A 153 -4.42 2.05 11.40
N ARG A 154 -4.39 3.34 11.73
CA ARG A 154 -4.16 4.40 10.75
C ARG A 154 -2.69 4.79 10.71
N TRP A 155 -2.12 4.91 9.53
CA TRP A 155 -0.83 5.56 9.33
C TRP A 155 -1.07 7.05 9.11
N THR A 156 -0.59 7.89 10.02
CA THR A 156 -0.83 9.34 9.99
C THR A 156 0.46 10.09 9.75
N GLN A 157 0.41 11.14 8.94
CA GLN A 157 1.45 12.17 8.86
C GLN A 157 1.07 13.32 9.80
N ASN A 158 1.94 13.59 10.75
CA ASN A 158 1.76 14.66 11.72
C ASN A 158 2.69 15.82 11.36
N LEU A 159 2.15 17.00 11.21
CA LEU A 159 2.84 18.22 10.83
C LEU A 159 2.75 19.24 11.97
N TRP A 160 3.88 19.84 12.32
CA TRP A 160 3.89 20.93 13.29
C TRP A 160 3.28 22.20 12.71
N ASN A 161 2.31 22.76 13.40
CA ASN A 161 1.68 24.04 13.04
C ASN A 161 2.20 25.15 13.95
N ASN A 162 3.08 26.00 13.41
CA ASN A 162 3.67 27.12 14.15
C ASN A 162 2.63 28.13 14.65
N SER A 163 1.51 28.32 13.92
CA SER A 163 0.48 29.29 14.28
C SER A 163 -0.35 28.85 15.47
N ARG A 164 -0.51 27.51 15.65
CA ARG A 164 -1.27 26.90 16.76
C ARG A 164 -0.37 26.40 17.87
N ASN A 165 0.93 26.33 17.62
CA ASN A 165 1.92 25.70 18.50
C ASN A 165 1.52 24.28 18.92
N ASP A 166 1.07 23.48 17.93
CA ASP A 166 0.53 22.13 18.12
C ASP A 166 0.73 21.26 16.88
N TRP A 167 0.61 19.95 17.03
CA TRP A 167 0.64 18.96 15.97
C TRP A 167 -0.73 18.83 15.29
N ALA A 168 -0.74 18.80 13.97
CA ALA A 168 -1.93 18.55 13.18
C ALA A 168 -1.71 17.35 12.26
N ILE A 169 -2.72 16.49 12.12
CA ILE A 169 -2.72 15.42 11.12
C ILE A 169 -2.93 16.07 9.75
N SER A 170 -1.92 15.99 8.89
CA SER A 170 -1.97 16.51 7.53
C SER A 170 -2.43 15.47 6.51
N TRP A 171 -2.23 14.18 6.83
CA TRP A 171 -2.67 13.05 6.03
C TRP A 171 -2.86 11.79 6.90
N GLN A 172 -3.73 10.90 6.45
CA GLN A 172 -3.93 9.57 7.06
C GLN A 172 -4.26 8.51 6.00
N SER A 173 -3.82 7.28 6.25
CA SER A 173 -3.99 6.15 5.33
C SER A 173 -5.44 5.72 5.14
N ILE A 174 -6.26 5.85 6.17
CA ILE A 174 -7.68 5.49 6.14
C ILE A 174 -8.51 6.74 6.41
N ALA A 175 -8.96 7.38 5.35
CA ALA A 175 -9.83 8.55 5.37
C ALA A 175 -11.29 8.20 5.04
N SER A 176 -11.52 7.04 4.42
CA SER A 176 -12.84 6.51 4.06
C SER A 176 -12.87 4.98 4.14
N ASP A 177 -14.05 4.40 4.10
CA ASP A 177 -14.22 2.93 4.07
C ASP A 177 -13.58 2.29 2.83
N CYS A 178 -13.39 3.04 1.74
CA CYS A 178 -12.68 2.57 0.55
C CYS A 178 -11.18 2.36 0.75
N ASP A 179 -10.60 2.93 1.80
CA ASP A 179 -9.18 2.76 2.12
C ASP A 179 -8.92 1.46 2.90
N VAL A 180 -9.98 0.86 3.47
CA VAL A 180 -9.87 -0.46 4.12
C VAL A 180 -9.71 -1.52 3.05
N TYR A 181 -8.65 -2.35 3.21
CA TYR A 181 -8.27 -3.36 2.23
C TYR A 181 -9.42 -4.32 1.89
N GLY A 182 -9.69 -4.46 0.59
CA GLY A 182 -10.63 -5.43 0.06
C GLY A 182 -12.09 -5.23 0.50
N ASN A 183 -12.48 -4.05 0.98
CA ASN A 183 -13.81 -3.76 1.52
C ASN A 183 -14.95 -4.12 0.55
N CYS A 184 -14.74 -3.97 -0.76
CA CYS A 184 -15.73 -4.33 -1.79
C CYS A 184 -15.59 -5.76 -2.33
N GLY A 185 -14.61 -6.54 -1.82
CA GLY A 185 -14.33 -7.89 -2.31
C GLY A 185 -13.71 -7.93 -3.70
N LYS A 186 -13.72 -9.10 -4.33
CA LYS A 186 -13.12 -9.34 -5.65
C LYS A 186 -13.98 -8.78 -6.77
N PHE A 187 -13.35 -8.31 -7.86
CA PHE A 187 -13.99 -7.80 -9.08
C PHE A 187 -15.01 -6.66 -8.83
N ALA A 188 -14.78 -5.90 -7.79
CA ALA A 188 -15.56 -4.70 -7.47
C ALA A 188 -14.63 -3.50 -7.25
N VAL A 189 -15.14 -2.32 -7.51
CA VAL A 189 -14.44 -1.04 -7.29
C VAL A 189 -15.13 -0.28 -6.18
N CYS A 190 -14.33 0.28 -5.27
CA CYS A 190 -14.81 1.18 -4.23
C CYS A 190 -14.73 2.63 -4.69
N ASN A 191 -15.83 3.37 -4.57
CA ASN A 191 -15.88 4.80 -4.86
C ASN A 191 -16.51 5.56 -3.68
N PRO A 192 -15.73 6.33 -2.91
CA PRO A 192 -16.20 6.98 -1.68
C PRO A 192 -17.25 8.07 -1.92
N ARG A 193 -17.46 8.50 -3.18
CA ARG A 193 -18.49 9.49 -3.55
C ARG A 193 -19.81 8.86 -3.97
N LYS A 194 -19.87 7.55 -4.17
CA LYS A 194 -21.10 6.83 -4.53
C LYS A 194 -21.83 6.32 -3.29
N LYS A 195 -23.12 6.02 -3.47
CA LYS A 195 -23.95 5.29 -2.50
C LYS A 195 -24.80 4.28 -3.27
N PRO A 196 -24.56 2.98 -3.09
CA PRO A 196 -23.53 2.35 -2.27
C PRO A 196 -22.10 2.67 -2.79
N ILE A 197 -21.10 2.57 -1.90
CA ILE A 197 -19.69 2.84 -2.25
C ILE A 197 -19.08 1.75 -3.11
N CYS A 198 -19.59 0.52 -3.06
CA CYS A 198 -19.11 -0.62 -3.81
C CYS A 198 -19.96 -0.85 -5.06
N GLU A 199 -19.30 -1.08 -6.18
CA GLU A 199 -19.92 -1.39 -7.47
C GLU A 199 -19.15 -2.55 -8.14
N CYS A 200 -19.87 -3.56 -8.64
CA CYS A 200 -19.24 -4.59 -9.47
C CYS A 200 -18.65 -3.99 -10.73
N LEU A 201 -17.48 -4.48 -11.14
CA LEU A 201 -16.94 -4.12 -12.45
C LEU A 201 -17.93 -4.46 -13.57
N LYS A 202 -17.91 -3.69 -14.65
CA LYS A 202 -18.72 -3.99 -15.82
C LYS A 202 -18.42 -5.41 -16.32
N GLY A 203 -19.46 -6.19 -16.66
CA GLY A 203 -19.34 -7.60 -17.01
C GLY A 203 -19.36 -8.55 -15.80
N PHE A 204 -19.58 -8.03 -14.59
CA PHE A 204 -19.67 -8.82 -13.36
C PHE A 204 -20.97 -8.52 -12.61
N ASN A 205 -21.43 -9.48 -11.82
CA ASN A 205 -22.57 -9.38 -10.92
C ASN A 205 -22.15 -9.72 -9.48
N PRO A 206 -22.86 -9.23 -8.46
CA PRO A 206 -22.63 -9.67 -7.09
C PRO A 206 -22.67 -11.21 -6.99
N GLU A 207 -21.70 -11.80 -6.26
CA GLU A 207 -21.69 -13.24 -6.02
C GLU A 207 -22.90 -13.68 -5.17
N ASN A 208 -23.24 -12.85 -4.17
CA ASN A 208 -24.46 -13.00 -3.37
C ASN A 208 -25.25 -11.68 -3.40
N ILE A 209 -26.36 -11.65 -4.11
CA ILE A 209 -27.16 -10.44 -4.32
C ILE A 209 -27.82 -9.95 -3.03
N ASP A 210 -28.21 -10.85 -2.12
CA ASP A 210 -28.90 -10.49 -0.89
C ASP A 210 -27.93 -9.87 0.10
N GLU A 211 -26.73 -10.44 0.26
CA GLU A 211 -25.67 -9.82 1.06
C GLU A 211 -25.27 -8.46 0.48
N TRP A 212 -25.11 -8.39 -0.84
CA TRP A 212 -24.73 -7.15 -1.53
C TRP A 212 -25.74 -6.01 -1.26
N ARG A 213 -27.05 -6.29 -1.34
CA ARG A 213 -28.12 -5.32 -1.05
C ARG A 213 -28.14 -4.89 0.41
N ASN A 214 -27.72 -5.77 1.32
CA ASN A 214 -27.63 -5.49 2.74
C ASN A 214 -26.31 -4.78 3.15
N GLY A 215 -25.46 -4.42 2.18
CA GLY A 215 -24.22 -3.69 2.45
C GLY A 215 -23.04 -4.58 2.87
N ASN A 216 -23.15 -5.89 2.74
CA ASN A 216 -22.03 -6.82 2.88
C ASN A 216 -21.46 -7.16 1.50
N TRP A 217 -20.34 -6.53 1.16
CA TRP A 217 -19.70 -6.66 -0.16
C TRP A 217 -18.49 -7.60 -0.17
N THR A 218 -18.17 -8.24 0.94
CA THR A 218 -16.92 -9.00 1.15
C THR A 218 -16.74 -10.15 0.16
N ASN A 219 -17.83 -10.79 -0.31
CA ASN A 219 -17.77 -11.85 -1.33
C ASN A 219 -17.46 -11.30 -2.73
N GLY A 220 -17.68 -9.99 -2.95
CA GLY A 220 -17.41 -9.33 -4.22
C GLY A 220 -18.33 -9.78 -5.34
N CYS A 221 -17.76 -9.85 -6.56
CA CYS A 221 -18.49 -10.09 -7.78
C CYS A 221 -17.93 -11.29 -8.56
N VAL A 222 -18.76 -11.84 -9.41
CA VAL A 222 -18.45 -12.94 -10.33
C VAL A 222 -18.68 -12.52 -11.77
N ARG A 223 -17.89 -13.05 -12.69
CA ARG A 223 -18.00 -12.77 -14.12
C ARG A 223 -19.32 -13.32 -14.67
N ARG A 224 -20.02 -12.53 -15.48
CA ARG A 224 -21.27 -12.96 -16.16
C ARG A 224 -21.00 -13.87 -17.34
N THR A 225 -20.05 -13.48 -18.18
CA THR A 225 -19.70 -14.17 -19.41
C THR A 225 -18.25 -14.59 -19.38
N ASP A 226 -17.96 -15.87 -19.59
CA ASP A 226 -16.61 -16.41 -19.61
C ASP A 226 -15.76 -15.78 -20.71
N LEU A 227 -14.43 -15.73 -20.48
CA LEU A 227 -13.49 -15.25 -21.48
C LEU A 227 -13.50 -16.15 -22.71
N GLN A 228 -13.54 -15.54 -23.88
CA GLN A 228 -13.70 -16.22 -25.16
C GLN A 228 -12.42 -16.93 -25.60
N CYS A 229 -11.27 -16.51 -25.13
CA CYS A 229 -9.98 -17.20 -25.38
C CYS A 229 -9.97 -18.67 -24.94
N ARG A 230 -10.93 -19.10 -24.09
CA ARG A 230 -11.09 -20.49 -23.66
C ARG A 230 -11.94 -21.34 -24.61
N VAL A 231 -12.59 -20.72 -25.60
CA VAL A 231 -13.51 -21.38 -26.52
C VAL A 231 -12.89 -21.42 -27.92
N PRO A 232 -12.56 -22.59 -28.48
CA PRO A 232 -11.97 -22.71 -29.81
C PRO A 232 -12.85 -22.06 -30.89
N GLY A 233 -12.27 -21.23 -31.75
CA GLY A 233 -12.94 -20.58 -32.90
C GLY A 233 -13.85 -19.40 -32.55
N ASN A 234 -13.79 -18.90 -31.33
CA ASN A 234 -14.65 -17.80 -30.88
C ASN A 234 -13.97 -16.42 -30.99
N LYS A 235 -14.80 -15.36 -30.84
CA LYS A 235 -14.39 -13.96 -30.96
C LYS A 235 -13.38 -13.58 -29.88
N GLU A 236 -12.49 -12.66 -30.23
CA GLU A 236 -11.48 -12.12 -29.31
C GLU A 236 -12.12 -11.43 -28.10
N ASP A 237 -11.50 -11.63 -26.94
CA ASP A 237 -11.77 -10.79 -25.77
C ASP A 237 -11.24 -9.38 -26.03
N LYS A 238 -11.84 -8.39 -25.38
CA LYS A 238 -11.41 -7.00 -25.43
C LYS A 238 -11.19 -6.46 -24.03
N PHE A 239 -10.62 -5.27 -23.92
CA PHE A 239 -10.36 -4.62 -22.65
C PHE A 239 -11.28 -3.43 -22.42
N LEU A 240 -11.80 -3.34 -21.19
CA LEU A 240 -12.47 -2.16 -20.67
C LEU A 240 -11.47 -1.34 -19.88
N GLN A 241 -11.24 -0.11 -20.28
CA GLN A 241 -10.38 0.84 -19.54
C GLN A 241 -11.12 1.41 -18.33
N LEU A 242 -10.51 1.31 -17.16
CA LEU A 242 -10.88 2.02 -15.94
C LEU A 242 -9.79 3.05 -15.67
N LYS A 243 -10.15 4.30 -15.51
CA LYS A 243 -9.21 5.42 -15.30
C LYS A 243 -9.07 5.76 -13.82
N GLN A 244 -7.90 6.23 -13.44
CA GLN A 244 -7.63 6.76 -12.09
C GLN A 244 -7.95 5.73 -10.99
N ILE A 245 -7.42 4.55 -11.11
CA ILE A 245 -7.66 3.42 -10.20
C ILE A 245 -6.45 3.21 -9.30
N LYS A 246 -6.68 2.98 -8.00
CA LYS A 246 -5.74 2.22 -7.17
C LYS A 246 -5.69 0.82 -7.75
N VAL A 247 -4.55 0.43 -8.34
CA VAL A 247 -4.39 -0.86 -9.01
C VAL A 247 -4.68 -2.02 -8.04
N PRO A 248 -5.22 -3.15 -8.52
CA PRO A 248 -5.50 -4.31 -7.66
C PRO A 248 -4.24 -4.83 -6.97
N ASP A 249 -4.40 -5.54 -5.84
CA ASP A 249 -3.32 -6.31 -5.24
C ASP A 249 -2.91 -7.51 -6.12
N TYR A 250 -1.78 -8.15 -5.81
CA TYR A 250 -1.23 -9.31 -6.53
C TYR A 250 -0.87 -9.02 -7.99
N ALA A 251 -0.41 -7.81 -8.30
CA ALA A 251 0.17 -7.51 -9.60
C ALA A 251 1.39 -8.40 -9.86
N HIS A 252 1.43 -9.03 -11.03
CA HIS A 252 2.60 -9.72 -11.54
C HIS A 252 3.35 -8.80 -12.50
N TRP A 253 4.60 -8.46 -12.16
CA TRP A 253 5.43 -7.59 -12.97
C TRP A 253 6.07 -8.36 -14.12
N ILE A 254 6.06 -7.78 -15.32
CA ILE A 254 6.78 -8.30 -16.48
C ILE A 254 7.57 -7.20 -17.17
N GLN A 255 8.68 -7.57 -17.77
CA GLN A 255 9.46 -6.66 -18.58
C GLN A 255 8.81 -6.47 -19.96
N ALA A 256 7.97 -5.45 -20.09
CA ALA A 256 7.36 -5.04 -21.34
C ALA A 256 7.17 -3.51 -21.35
N ASN A 257 7.20 -2.92 -22.56
CA ASN A 257 6.81 -1.53 -22.74
C ASN A 257 5.27 -1.41 -22.78
N GLU A 258 4.76 -0.19 -22.79
CA GLU A 258 3.32 0.08 -22.79
C GLU A 258 2.59 -0.62 -23.95
N ASP A 259 3.09 -0.49 -25.18
CA ASP A 259 2.47 -1.05 -26.38
C ASP A 259 2.34 -2.58 -26.33
N ASN A 260 3.30 -3.26 -25.71
CA ASN A 260 3.34 -4.71 -25.62
C ASN A 260 2.62 -5.28 -24.38
N CYS A 261 2.31 -4.46 -23.37
CA CYS A 261 1.68 -4.91 -22.13
C CYS A 261 0.31 -5.56 -22.39
N GLN A 262 -0.51 -4.94 -23.23
CA GLN A 262 -1.79 -5.50 -23.69
C GLN A 262 -1.63 -6.83 -24.39
N THR A 263 -0.70 -6.92 -25.34
CA THR A 263 -0.43 -8.14 -26.13
C THR A 263 -0.02 -9.28 -25.21
N LYS A 264 0.84 -9.02 -24.21
CA LYS A 264 1.27 -10.01 -23.23
C LYS A 264 0.10 -10.56 -22.40
N CYS A 265 -0.86 -9.72 -22.05
CA CYS A 265 -2.08 -10.18 -21.39
C CYS A 265 -2.98 -11.00 -22.32
N LEU A 266 -3.12 -10.62 -23.59
CA LEU A 266 -3.92 -11.37 -24.58
C LEU A 266 -3.37 -12.76 -24.87
N GLU A 267 -2.04 -12.90 -24.95
CA GLU A 267 -1.35 -14.17 -25.17
C GLU A 267 -1.61 -15.20 -24.07
N ASN A 268 -1.93 -14.73 -22.86
CA ASN A 268 -2.22 -15.59 -21.71
C ASN A 268 -3.70 -15.55 -21.33
N CYS A 269 -4.43 -16.63 -21.57
CA CYS A 269 -5.87 -16.71 -21.24
C CYS A 269 -6.18 -16.67 -19.73
N SER A 270 -5.19 -16.83 -18.85
CA SER A 270 -5.33 -16.60 -17.42
C SER A 270 -5.25 -15.13 -17.04
N CYS A 271 -4.75 -14.26 -17.94
CA CYS A 271 -4.67 -12.83 -17.67
C CYS A 271 -6.06 -12.19 -17.68
N LEU A 272 -6.42 -11.56 -16.56
CA LEU A 272 -7.72 -10.94 -16.32
C LEU A 272 -7.70 -9.42 -16.48
N ALA A 273 -6.54 -8.82 -16.30
CA ALA A 273 -6.33 -7.38 -16.41
C ALA A 273 -4.85 -7.06 -16.66
N TYR A 274 -4.60 -5.87 -17.19
CA TYR A 274 -3.27 -5.29 -17.25
C TYR A 274 -3.30 -3.79 -16.93
N SER A 275 -2.15 -3.26 -16.58
CA SER A 275 -1.88 -1.83 -16.42
C SER A 275 -0.44 -1.54 -16.78
N TYR A 276 -0.16 -0.39 -17.33
CA TYR A 276 1.19 0.14 -17.48
C TYR A 276 1.28 1.46 -16.73
N TYR A 277 2.37 1.65 -15.98
CA TYR A 277 2.61 2.91 -15.27
C TYR A 277 4.09 3.24 -15.29
N ASP A 278 4.42 4.49 -15.60
CA ASP A 278 5.80 4.95 -15.63
C ASP A 278 6.51 4.77 -14.29
N GLY A 279 7.71 4.21 -14.34
CA GLY A 279 8.51 3.88 -13.15
C GLY A 279 8.17 2.51 -12.52
N VAL A 280 7.00 1.92 -12.83
CA VAL A 280 6.66 0.54 -12.46
C VAL A 280 6.84 -0.40 -13.66
N GLY A 281 6.30 -0.03 -14.82
CA GLY A 281 6.25 -0.86 -16.02
C GLY A 281 4.94 -1.62 -16.18
N CYS A 282 4.99 -2.79 -16.83
CA CYS A 282 3.83 -3.60 -17.12
C CYS A 282 3.43 -4.50 -15.94
N MET A 283 2.19 -4.38 -15.53
CA MET A 283 1.55 -5.14 -14.46
C MET A 283 0.44 -6.01 -15.05
N LEU A 284 0.44 -7.30 -14.75
CA LEU A 284 -0.59 -8.26 -15.15
C LEU A 284 -1.26 -8.87 -13.92
N TRP A 285 -2.54 -9.23 -14.05
CA TRP A 285 -3.28 -9.94 -13.02
C TRP A 285 -3.84 -11.24 -13.58
N ASN A 286 -3.42 -12.36 -12.98
CA ASN A 286 -3.86 -13.72 -13.33
C ASN A 286 -4.76 -14.32 -12.24
N VAL A 287 -5.04 -13.54 -11.20
CA VAL A 287 -5.87 -13.90 -10.04
C VAL A 287 -6.99 -12.89 -9.84
N ASN A 288 -7.84 -13.12 -8.85
CA ASN A 288 -8.93 -12.20 -8.52
C ASN A 288 -8.43 -10.76 -8.33
N LEU A 289 -9.09 -9.82 -8.96
CA LEU A 289 -8.83 -8.40 -8.78
C LEU A 289 -9.46 -7.95 -7.47
N ILE A 290 -8.64 -7.59 -6.49
CA ILE A 290 -9.10 -7.16 -5.16
C ILE A 290 -8.49 -5.81 -4.80
N ASP A 291 -9.17 -5.04 -3.97
CA ASP A 291 -8.73 -3.75 -3.44
C ASP A 291 -8.59 -2.66 -4.51
N LEU A 292 -9.55 -2.61 -5.46
CA LEU A 292 -9.66 -1.52 -6.41
C LEU A 292 -10.41 -0.33 -5.79
N GLN A 293 -9.84 0.86 -5.95
CA GLN A 293 -10.47 2.09 -5.51
C GLN A 293 -10.45 3.13 -6.62
N GLN A 294 -11.57 3.82 -6.83
CA GLN A 294 -11.67 4.94 -7.74
C GLN A 294 -11.09 6.19 -7.10
N PHE A 295 -10.06 6.77 -7.72
CA PHE A 295 -9.52 8.07 -7.35
C PHE A 295 -10.13 9.20 -8.17
N PHE A 296 -9.91 10.44 -7.74
CA PHE A 296 -10.40 11.65 -8.42
C PHE A 296 -9.28 12.37 -9.15
N VAL A 297 -8.08 12.19 -8.68
CA VAL A 297 -6.83 12.66 -9.27
C VAL A 297 -5.80 11.56 -9.11
N ASP A 298 -4.85 11.51 -10.02
CA ASP A 298 -3.79 10.50 -10.05
C ASP A 298 -4.36 9.05 -10.21
N GLY A 299 -3.65 8.03 -9.72
CA GLY A 299 -4.00 6.62 -9.97
C GLY A 299 -3.51 6.14 -11.33
N ALA A 300 -3.75 4.89 -11.61
CA ALA A 300 -3.37 4.26 -12.86
C ALA A 300 -4.58 3.91 -13.72
N ASP A 301 -4.36 3.77 -15.03
CA ASP A 301 -5.36 3.19 -15.91
C ASP A 301 -5.23 1.66 -15.86
N VAL A 302 -6.34 0.98 -15.55
CA VAL A 302 -6.42 -0.47 -15.45
C VAL A 302 -7.36 -0.98 -16.54
N PHE A 303 -6.90 -1.96 -17.31
CA PHE A 303 -7.62 -2.54 -18.43
C PHE A 303 -8.13 -3.93 -18.06
N ILE A 304 -9.45 -4.07 -17.91
CA ILE A 304 -10.11 -5.31 -17.50
C ILE A 304 -10.49 -6.12 -18.74
N ARG A 305 -10.04 -7.38 -18.82
CA ARG A 305 -10.37 -8.29 -19.92
C ARG A 305 -11.80 -8.80 -19.81
N LEU A 306 -12.59 -8.60 -20.84
CA LEU A 306 -13.99 -8.99 -20.94
C LEU A 306 -14.27 -9.72 -22.25
N ALA A 307 -15.29 -10.60 -22.25
CA ALA A 307 -15.88 -11.08 -23.48
C ALA A 307 -16.41 -9.90 -24.31
N ASN A 308 -16.23 -9.92 -25.62
CA ASN A 308 -16.64 -8.81 -26.50
C ASN A 308 -18.13 -8.44 -26.35
N SER A 309 -18.99 -9.41 -26.03
CA SER A 309 -20.42 -9.18 -25.77
C SER A 309 -20.74 -8.30 -24.55
N GLU A 310 -19.77 -8.13 -23.63
CA GLU A 310 -19.93 -7.32 -22.43
C GLU A 310 -19.53 -5.84 -22.63
N LEU A 311 -18.94 -5.52 -23.76
CA LEU A 311 -18.56 -4.16 -24.09
C LEU A 311 -19.72 -3.41 -24.75
N PRO A 312 -19.83 -2.07 -24.60
CA PRO A 312 -20.77 -1.28 -25.39
C PRO A 312 -20.51 -1.56 -26.88
N GLY A 313 -21.54 -1.86 -27.64
CA GLY A 313 -21.45 -1.90 -29.09
C GLY A 313 -20.81 -0.59 -29.57
N GLU A 314 -19.90 -0.66 -30.53
CA GLU A 314 -19.47 0.54 -31.26
C GLU A 314 -20.71 1.25 -31.76
N PRO A 315 -20.85 2.58 -31.61
CA PRO A 315 -21.96 3.30 -32.24
C PRO A 315 -21.94 2.94 -33.71
N VAL A 316 -23.02 2.38 -34.21
CA VAL A 316 -23.22 2.19 -35.65
C VAL A 316 -23.10 3.57 -36.25
N ALA A 317 -22.08 3.81 -37.04
CA ALA A 317 -21.98 5.03 -37.83
C ALA A 317 -23.20 5.00 -38.79
N ASP A 318 -24.19 5.85 -38.48
CA ASP A 318 -25.28 6.09 -39.40
C ASP A 318 -24.68 6.62 -40.71
N GLY A 319 -24.78 5.82 -41.76
CA GLY A 319 -24.35 6.13 -43.11
C GLY A 319 -25.25 7.13 -43.82
#